data_7bdd3e05158162eeb627732794485218
#
_entry.id   7bdd3e05158162eeb627732794485218
#
_cell.length_a   1.000
_cell.length_b   1.000
_cell.length_c   1.000
_cell.angle_alpha   90.00
_cell.angle_beta   90.00
_cell.angle_gamma   90.00
#
_symmetry.space_group_name_H-M   'P 1'
#
loop_
_entity.id
_entity.type
_entity.pdbx_description
1 polymer ?
#
loop_
_entity_poly.entity_id
_entity_poly.type
_entity_poly.pdbx_seq_one_letter_code
_entity_poly.pdbx_strand_id
1 'polypeptide(L)'
;QAQYAMSIPTDDSVGLVLEAFALEIDQGRMLKRSDRGKVVVGANFVNNDLFGKEVQIGSTVIVNNTPFKVAGILKTKGDPTTDNGVVMNEDDLRQVMGLDKNVYDVIFARSSRGFSPEEVAPNVMRALRRDRGEKEGSESVEVQTFSEVLQSFNAIFNIVQVVLVGIALISFVVGAVGIMNTMYTSVVERTREIGIMKAVGASNAQIVTMFFVESGIIGFMGGALGAAIGAAMSKLVEIAAGKAFGSPLIHASYPPALIIGSILLATIIGVIAGFLPALQASHQ
;
A
#
# COMPACT_ATOMS: atom_id res chain seq x y z
N GLN A 1 -24.56 7.93 -1.28
CA GLN A 1 -24.76 7.69 0.17
C GLN A 1 -23.41 7.82 0.84
N ALA A 2 -23.30 8.65 1.92
CA ALA A 2 -22.14 8.62 2.77
C ALA A 2 -22.03 7.22 3.38
N GLN A 3 -20.90 6.55 3.16
CA GLN A 3 -20.70 5.18 3.63
C GLN A 3 -20.14 5.14 5.06
N TYR A 4 -19.58 6.26 5.51
CA TYR A 4 -18.92 6.36 6.80
C TYR A 4 -19.36 7.60 7.55
N ALA A 5 -19.68 7.45 8.83
CA ALA A 5 -19.95 8.55 9.73
C ALA A 5 -19.04 8.43 10.94
N MET A 6 -18.34 9.51 11.26
CA MET A 6 -17.44 9.60 12.41
C MET A 6 -17.99 10.64 13.37
N SER A 7 -18.01 10.33 14.67
CA SER A 7 -18.29 11.34 15.68
C SER A 7 -17.02 11.96 16.22
N ILE A 8 -17.12 13.24 16.56
CA ILE A 8 -16.13 13.92 17.40
C ILE A 8 -16.74 14.18 18.78
N PRO A 9 -15.92 14.03 19.85
CA PRO A 9 -16.37 14.36 21.19
C PRO A 9 -16.83 15.82 21.27
N THR A 10 -17.74 16.09 22.19
CA THR A 10 -18.24 17.44 22.45
C THR A 10 -17.51 18.17 23.57
N ASP A 11 -16.44 17.58 24.11
CA ASP A 11 -15.61 18.12 25.19
C ASP A 11 -14.24 18.63 24.69
N ASP A 12 -13.34 18.92 25.61
CA ASP A 12 -12.00 19.43 25.30
C ASP A 12 -11.08 18.38 24.64
N SER A 13 -11.52 17.12 24.53
CA SER A 13 -10.78 16.03 23.88
C SER A 13 -10.87 16.05 22.32
N VAL A 14 -11.66 16.95 21.74
CA VAL A 14 -11.76 17.14 20.26
C VAL A 14 -10.38 17.20 19.61
N GLY A 15 -9.44 17.94 20.25
CA GLY A 15 -8.07 18.09 19.74
C GLY A 15 -7.34 16.75 19.57
N LEU A 16 -7.58 15.78 20.46
CA LEU A 16 -6.98 14.45 20.36
C LEU A 16 -7.46 13.68 19.12
N VAL A 17 -8.75 13.75 18.85
CA VAL A 17 -9.35 13.08 17.69
C VAL A 17 -8.87 13.72 16.40
N LEU A 18 -8.82 15.05 16.34
CA LEU A 18 -8.30 15.78 15.18
C LEU A 18 -6.84 15.43 14.89
N GLU A 19 -6.02 15.30 15.93
CA GLU A 19 -4.61 14.91 15.82
C GLU A 19 -4.47 13.43 15.44
N ALA A 20 -5.22 12.53 16.08
CA ALA A 20 -5.16 11.10 15.83
C ALA A 20 -5.56 10.74 14.38
N PHE A 21 -6.59 11.41 13.87
CA PHE A 21 -7.05 11.22 12.49
C PHE A 21 -6.44 12.22 11.50
N ALA A 22 -5.54 13.12 11.94
CA ALA A 22 -4.94 14.17 11.12
C ALA A 22 -5.98 14.89 10.25
N LEU A 23 -7.11 15.29 10.85
CA LEU A 23 -8.20 15.97 10.16
C LEU A 23 -7.88 17.46 9.98
N GLU A 24 -7.74 17.90 8.75
CA GLU A 24 -7.53 19.30 8.38
C GLU A 24 -8.73 19.82 7.60
N ILE A 25 -9.10 21.08 7.86
CA ILE A 25 -10.17 21.77 7.12
C ILE A 25 -9.60 22.44 5.86
N ASP A 26 -10.23 22.21 4.72
CA ASP A 26 -9.96 22.92 3.47
C ASP A 26 -10.84 24.18 3.36
N GLN A 27 -12.12 24.03 3.63
CA GLN A 27 -13.09 25.14 3.55
C GLN A 27 -14.00 25.13 4.77
N GLY A 28 -14.37 26.32 5.23
CA GLY A 28 -15.27 26.49 6.38
C GLY A 28 -14.57 26.34 7.71
N ARG A 29 -15.16 25.58 8.62
CA ARG A 29 -14.64 25.38 9.97
C ARG A 29 -15.00 24.00 10.53
N MET A 30 -14.24 23.55 11.50
CA MET A 30 -14.56 22.37 12.30
C MET A 30 -15.79 22.63 13.19
N LEU A 31 -16.47 21.57 13.60
CA LEU A 31 -17.60 21.61 14.50
C LEU A 31 -17.18 22.11 15.89
N LYS A 32 -18.03 22.93 16.49
CA LYS A 32 -17.93 23.35 17.88
C LYS A 32 -18.88 22.52 18.74
N ARG A 33 -18.65 22.45 20.03
CA ARG A 33 -19.50 21.78 21.02
C ARG A 33 -20.99 22.15 20.91
N SER A 34 -21.28 23.41 20.59
CA SER A 34 -22.63 23.93 20.47
C SER A 34 -23.30 23.69 19.11
N ASP A 35 -22.57 23.15 18.13
CA ASP A 35 -23.10 22.91 16.80
C ASP A 35 -23.96 21.65 16.78
N ARG A 36 -25.28 21.83 16.72
CA ARG A 36 -26.26 20.74 16.54
C ARG A 36 -26.79 20.78 15.10
N GLY A 37 -27.04 19.59 14.55
CA GLY A 37 -27.57 19.48 13.18
C GLY A 37 -26.58 19.99 12.12
N LYS A 38 -25.29 19.99 12.42
CA LYS A 38 -24.24 20.38 11.49
C LYS A 38 -23.23 19.26 11.31
N VAL A 39 -22.63 19.22 10.12
CA VAL A 39 -21.63 18.22 9.76
C VAL A 39 -20.44 18.87 9.04
N VAL A 40 -19.29 18.20 9.13
CA VAL A 40 -18.16 18.44 8.24
C VAL A 40 -18.06 17.25 7.30
N VAL A 41 -17.94 17.50 6.01
CA VAL A 41 -17.92 16.45 4.98
C VAL A 41 -16.51 16.24 4.44
N GLY A 42 -16.23 15.05 3.98
CA GLY A 42 -14.98 14.72 3.34
C GLY A 42 -14.79 15.42 1.99
N ALA A 43 -13.58 15.45 1.50
CA ALA A 43 -13.21 16.20 0.28
C ALA A 43 -13.97 15.74 -0.97
N ASN A 44 -14.32 14.47 -1.08
CA ASN A 44 -14.99 13.91 -2.26
C ASN A 44 -16.45 14.37 -2.40
N PHE A 45 -17.03 14.96 -1.34
CA PHE A 45 -18.36 15.57 -1.43
C PHE A 45 -18.41 16.84 -2.30
N VAL A 46 -17.27 17.50 -2.51
CA VAL A 46 -17.15 18.66 -3.41
C VAL A 46 -17.19 18.23 -4.87
N ASN A 47 -16.70 17.01 -5.16
CA ASN A 47 -16.69 16.48 -6.51
C ASN A 47 -18.10 15.98 -6.91
N ASN A 48 -18.59 16.39 -8.06
CA ASN A 48 -19.91 16.04 -8.59
C ASN A 48 -20.21 14.54 -8.75
N ASP A 49 -19.17 13.70 -8.65
CA ASP A 49 -19.26 12.27 -9.00
C ASP A 49 -20.06 11.44 -7.99
N LEU A 50 -20.14 11.86 -6.72
CA LEU A 50 -20.84 11.11 -5.68
C LEU A 50 -22.33 11.40 -5.56
N PHE A 51 -22.75 12.66 -5.76
CA PHE A 51 -24.13 13.11 -5.48
C PHE A 51 -24.81 13.81 -6.65
N GLY A 52 -24.14 13.94 -7.79
CA GLY A 52 -24.66 14.67 -8.97
C GLY A 52 -24.83 16.17 -8.74
N LYS A 53 -24.42 16.68 -7.58
CA LYS A 53 -24.37 18.11 -7.23
C LYS A 53 -23.19 18.37 -6.33
N GLU A 54 -22.51 19.46 -6.58
CA GLU A 54 -21.43 19.97 -5.73
C GLU A 54 -22.00 20.36 -4.34
N VAL A 55 -21.38 19.85 -3.29
CA VAL A 55 -21.73 20.18 -1.91
C VAL A 55 -20.86 21.37 -1.47
N GLN A 56 -21.51 22.46 -1.08
CA GLN A 56 -20.85 23.69 -0.60
C GLN A 56 -21.16 23.92 0.88
N ILE A 57 -20.41 24.83 1.53
CA ILE A 57 -20.70 25.26 2.88
C ILE A 57 -22.11 25.81 2.97
N GLY A 58 -22.90 25.35 3.97
CA GLY A 58 -24.30 25.70 4.13
C GLY A 58 -25.29 24.81 3.36
N SER A 59 -24.81 23.95 2.47
CA SER A 59 -25.65 22.91 1.84
C SER A 59 -26.25 21.98 2.88
N THR A 60 -27.38 21.35 2.55
CA THR A 60 -27.99 20.33 3.41
C THR A 60 -27.68 18.94 2.87
N VAL A 61 -27.09 18.10 3.72
CA VAL A 61 -26.81 16.68 3.46
C VAL A 61 -27.74 15.85 4.34
N ILE A 62 -28.28 14.77 3.79
CA ILE A 62 -29.15 13.85 4.52
C ILE A 62 -28.32 12.66 4.99
N VAL A 63 -28.25 12.45 6.31
CA VAL A 63 -27.60 11.31 6.93
C VAL A 63 -28.66 10.49 7.64
N ASN A 64 -28.81 9.23 7.25
CA ASN A 64 -29.85 8.34 7.81
C ASN A 64 -31.23 9.00 7.95
N ASN A 65 -31.71 9.60 6.88
CA ASN A 65 -33.00 10.31 6.78
C ASN A 65 -33.12 11.61 7.61
N THR A 66 -32.04 12.09 8.21
CA THR A 66 -32.01 13.33 9.00
C THR A 66 -31.17 14.38 8.28
N PRO A 67 -31.69 15.63 8.10
CA PRO A 67 -30.98 16.69 7.41
C PRO A 67 -29.95 17.36 8.31
N PHE A 68 -28.74 17.57 7.79
CA PHE A 68 -27.64 18.28 8.43
C PHE A 68 -27.09 19.39 7.54
N LYS A 69 -26.68 20.52 8.13
CA LYS A 69 -26.03 21.61 7.40
C LYS A 69 -24.51 21.41 7.38
N VAL A 70 -23.90 21.58 6.23
CA VAL A 70 -22.45 21.51 6.05
C VAL A 70 -21.80 22.76 6.64
N ALA A 71 -20.96 22.57 7.65
CA ALA A 71 -20.20 23.62 8.33
C ALA A 71 -18.76 23.75 7.81
N GLY A 72 -18.23 22.69 7.25
CA GLY A 72 -16.89 22.66 6.67
C GLY A 72 -16.67 21.45 5.77
N ILE A 73 -15.59 21.50 5.04
CA ILE A 73 -15.13 20.47 4.11
C ILE A 73 -13.71 20.12 4.49
N LEU A 74 -13.43 18.83 4.66
CA LEU A 74 -12.09 18.33 4.98
C LEU A 74 -11.18 18.43 3.76
N LYS A 75 -9.90 18.62 4.02
CA LYS A 75 -8.85 18.51 3.01
C LYS A 75 -8.71 17.06 2.56
N THR A 76 -8.47 16.86 1.27
CA THR A 76 -8.22 15.53 0.71
C THR A 76 -7.03 14.88 1.41
N LYS A 77 -7.26 13.68 1.93
CA LYS A 77 -6.27 12.90 2.68
C LYS A 77 -5.78 11.68 1.90
N GLY A 78 -6.56 11.24 0.93
CA GLY A 78 -6.32 9.99 0.20
C GLY A 78 -6.87 8.75 0.93
N ASP A 79 -7.60 8.93 2.02
CA ASP A 79 -8.28 7.86 2.75
C ASP A 79 -9.78 7.86 2.41
N PRO A 80 -10.31 6.79 1.79
CA PRO A 80 -11.72 6.72 1.41
C PRO A 80 -12.68 6.89 2.57
N THR A 81 -12.28 6.47 3.76
CA THR A 81 -13.12 6.57 4.97
C THR A 81 -13.31 8.03 5.36
N THR A 82 -12.26 8.82 5.32
CA THR A 82 -12.28 10.25 5.62
C THR A 82 -12.83 11.06 4.45
N ASP A 83 -12.34 10.79 3.22
CA ASP A 83 -12.68 11.60 2.04
C ASP A 83 -14.13 11.39 1.57
N ASN A 84 -14.74 10.22 1.85
CA ASN A 84 -16.18 9.93 1.60
C ASN A 84 -17.00 9.94 2.89
N GLY A 85 -16.41 10.33 4.00
CA GLY A 85 -17.03 10.31 5.33
C GLY A 85 -17.72 11.61 5.67
N VAL A 86 -18.53 11.53 6.72
CA VAL A 86 -19.17 12.68 7.37
C VAL A 86 -18.74 12.71 8.83
N VAL A 87 -18.26 13.85 9.29
CA VAL A 87 -17.90 14.08 10.68
C VAL A 87 -19.01 14.89 11.34
N MET A 88 -19.53 14.42 12.47
CA MET A 88 -20.60 15.07 13.22
C MET A 88 -20.33 15.04 14.72
N ASN A 89 -21.08 15.81 15.48
CA ASN A 89 -21.01 15.74 16.93
C ASN A 89 -21.51 14.38 17.44
N GLU A 90 -20.93 13.91 18.52
CA GLU A 90 -21.25 12.62 19.14
C GLU A 90 -22.75 12.46 19.43
N ASP A 91 -23.39 13.49 20.00
CA ASP A 91 -24.80 13.42 20.32
C ASP A 91 -25.69 13.31 19.08
N ASP A 92 -25.32 14.01 17.98
CA ASP A 92 -26.04 13.96 16.71
C ASP A 92 -25.89 12.56 16.07
N LEU A 93 -24.66 11.99 16.10
CA LEU A 93 -24.44 10.61 15.61
C LEU A 93 -25.25 9.59 16.40
N ARG A 94 -25.23 9.67 17.73
CA ARG A 94 -26.01 8.78 18.60
C ARG A 94 -27.51 8.84 18.30
N GLN A 95 -28.02 10.06 18.12
CA GLN A 95 -29.42 10.25 17.77
C GLN A 95 -29.77 9.65 16.41
N VAL A 96 -28.91 9.85 15.39
CA VAL A 96 -29.13 9.36 14.03
C VAL A 96 -29.00 7.85 13.92
N MET A 97 -28.08 7.25 14.70
CA MET A 97 -27.82 5.82 14.65
C MET A 97 -28.59 5.03 15.71
N GLY A 98 -29.32 5.69 16.63
CA GLY A 98 -30.03 5.04 17.72
C GLY A 98 -29.12 4.36 18.75
N LEU A 99 -27.92 4.92 18.97
CA LEU A 99 -26.93 4.33 19.88
C LEU A 99 -27.17 4.77 21.32
N ASP A 100 -26.93 3.85 22.27
CA ASP A 100 -26.97 4.13 23.71
C ASP A 100 -25.84 5.10 24.10
N LYS A 101 -26.10 5.93 25.15
CA LYS A 101 -25.16 6.97 25.61
C LYS A 101 -23.84 6.43 26.14
N ASN A 102 -23.78 5.19 26.58
CA ASN A 102 -22.62 4.59 27.23
C ASN A 102 -21.87 3.57 26.33
N VAL A 103 -22.19 3.52 25.04
CA VAL A 103 -21.53 2.64 24.08
C VAL A 103 -20.54 3.44 23.27
N TYR A 104 -19.29 2.97 23.20
CA TYR A 104 -18.20 3.54 22.44
C TYR A 104 -17.51 2.43 21.65
N ASP A 105 -17.29 2.65 20.37
CA ASP A 105 -16.56 1.71 19.52
C ASP A 105 -15.04 1.81 19.75
N VAL A 106 -14.53 3.06 19.91
CA VAL A 106 -13.10 3.33 20.12
C VAL A 106 -12.95 4.45 21.14
N ILE A 107 -11.98 4.32 22.03
CA ILE A 107 -11.57 5.35 22.97
C ILE A 107 -10.10 5.69 22.71
N PHE A 108 -9.83 6.96 22.38
CA PHE A 108 -8.47 7.46 22.24
C PHE A 108 -8.00 8.07 23.56
N ALA A 109 -6.85 7.61 24.03
CA ALA A 109 -6.23 8.13 25.24
C ALA A 109 -4.79 8.54 24.96
N ARG A 110 -4.35 9.60 25.63
CA ARG A 110 -2.96 10.06 25.57
C ARG A 110 -2.27 9.76 26.90
N SER A 111 -1.07 9.17 26.82
CA SER A 111 -0.23 9.01 28.02
C SER A 111 0.21 10.36 28.57
N SER A 112 0.36 10.47 29.87
CA SER A 112 0.89 11.67 30.52
C SER A 112 2.34 11.91 30.11
N ARG A 113 2.77 13.17 30.19
CA ARG A 113 4.17 13.54 29.90
C ARG A 113 5.14 12.71 30.74
N GLY A 114 6.13 12.10 30.10
CA GLY A 114 7.15 11.28 30.76
C GLY A 114 6.87 9.76 30.76
N PHE A 115 5.72 9.33 30.27
CA PHE A 115 5.40 7.90 30.12
C PHE A 115 5.18 7.56 28.65
N SER A 116 5.78 6.47 28.17
CA SER A 116 5.51 5.98 26.82
C SER A 116 4.17 5.24 26.76
N PRO A 117 3.43 5.30 25.64
CA PRO A 117 2.22 4.53 25.47
C PRO A 117 2.47 3.02 25.67
N GLU A 118 3.62 2.50 25.23
CA GLU A 118 4.02 1.10 25.34
C GLU A 118 4.17 0.63 26.80
N GLU A 119 4.57 1.54 27.72
CA GLU A 119 4.66 1.24 29.16
C GLU A 119 3.29 1.30 29.85
N VAL A 120 2.41 2.19 29.36
CA VAL A 120 1.10 2.44 29.97
C VAL A 120 0.05 1.43 29.53
N ALA A 121 0.03 1.05 28.26
CA ALA A 121 -0.99 0.18 27.65
C ALA A 121 -1.20 -1.14 28.41
N PRO A 122 -0.15 -1.90 28.82
CA PRO A 122 -0.31 -3.13 29.59
C PRO A 122 -0.94 -2.90 30.96
N ASN A 123 -0.71 -1.74 31.57
CA ASN A 123 -1.29 -1.40 32.87
C ASN A 123 -2.77 -1.06 32.73
N VAL A 124 -3.13 -0.31 31.69
CA VAL A 124 -4.53 0.01 31.37
C VAL A 124 -5.30 -1.28 31.07
N MET A 125 -4.74 -2.17 30.25
CA MET A 125 -5.36 -3.45 29.94
C MET A 125 -5.60 -4.30 31.18
N ARG A 126 -4.62 -4.38 32.10
CA ARG A 126 -4.81 -5.07 33.37
C ARG A 126 -5.88 -4.45 34.27
N ALA A 127 -5.98 -3.13 34.29
CA ALA A 127 -7.01 -2.41 35.04
C ALA A 127 -8.40 -2.68 34.48
N LEU A 128 -8.57 -2.60 33.16
CA LEU A 128 -9.84 -2.90 32.46
C LEU A 128 -10.28 -4.35 32.68
N ARG A 129 -9.34 -5.30 32.55
CA ARG A 129 -9.59 -6.72 32.80
C ARG A 129 -10.11 -6.96 34.23
N ARG A 130 -9.50 -6.31 35.21
CA ARG A 130 -9.93 -6.42 36.63
C ARG A 130 -11.31 -5.80 36.86
N ASP A 131 -11.56 -4.64 36.27
CA ASP A 131 -12.84 -3.94 36.40
C ASP A 131 -14.00 -4.73 35.79
N ARG A 132 -13.75 -5.36 34.63
CA ARG A 132 -14.74 -6.18 33.93
C ARG A 132 -14.83 -7.64 34.42
N GLY A 133 -13.93 -8.08 35.30
CA GLY A 133 -13.86 -9.47 35.77
C GLY A 133 -13.50 -10.48 34.68
N GLU A 134 -12.78 -10.04 33.63
CA GLU A 134 -12.42 -10.87 32.50
C GLU A 134 -11.10 -11.61 32.73
N LYS A 135 -10.92 -12.72 32.01
CA LYS A 135 -9.67 -13.52 32.04
C LYS A 135 -8.76 -13.16 30.87
N GLU A 136 -7.48 -13.43 31.06
CA GLU A 136 -6.47 -13.24 30.00
C GLU A 136 -6.79 -14.10 28.78
N GLY A 137 -6.83 -13.46 27.61
CA GLY A 137 -7.15 -14.09 26.33
C GLY A 137 -8.66 -14.16 25.99
N SER A 138 -9.52 -13.59 26.84
CA SER A 138 -10.98 -13.49 26.58
C SER A 138 -11.53 -12.11 26.91
N GLU A 139 -10.72 -11.10 26.65
CA GLU A 139 -11.07 -9.71 26.85
C GLU A 139 -12.07 -9.22 25.80
N SER A 140 -13.04 -8.41 26.24
CA SER A 140 -14.01 -7.78 25.36
C SER A 140 -13.50 -6.44 24.79
N VAL A 141 -12.38 -5.94 25.32
CA VAL A 141 -11.74 -4.68 24.88
C VAL A 141 -10.26 -4.91 24.69
N GLU A 142 -9.71 -4.38 23.63
CA GLU A 142 -8.28 -4.41 23.33
C GLU A 142 -7.67 -3.02 23.52
N VAL A 143 -6.50 -2.96 24.18
CA VAL A 143 -5.72 -1.73 24.32
C VAL A 143 -4.51 -1.84 23.41
N GLN A 144 -4.46 -1.04 22.38
CA GLN A 144 -3.37 -1.02 21.41
C GLN A 144 -2.67 0.34 21.40
N THR A 145 -1.36 0.32 21.28
CA THR A 145 -0.59 1.53 20.99
C THR A 145 -0.56 1.78 19.48
N PHE A 146 -0.32 3.03 19.09
CA PHE A 146 -0.15 3.35 17.66
C PHE A 146 1.05 2.59 17.03
N SER A 147 2.10 2.38 17.83
CA SER A 147 3.27 1.58 17.42
C SER A 147 2.90 0.13 17.12
N GLU A 148 2.05 -0.50 17.93
CA GLU A 148 1.58 -1.87 17.72
C GLU A 148 0.72 -2.00 16.47
N VAL A 149 -0.16 -1.02 16.22
CA VAL A 149 -0.95 -0.97 14.99
C VAL A 149 -0.03 -0.87 13.76
N LEU A 150 0.97 0.02 13.79
CA LEU A 150 1.96 0.12 12.71
C LEU A 150 2.77 -1.17 12.53
N GLN A 151 3.18 -1.83 13.62
CA GLN A 151 3.88 -3.11 13.56
C GLN A 151 3.03 -4.21 12.93
N SER A 152 1.74 -4.25 13.25
CA SER A 152 0.80 -5.21 12.65
C SER A 152 0.66 -4.99 11.15
N PHE A 153 0.55 -3.74 10.69
CA PHE A 153 0.57 -3.42 9.26
C PHE A 153 1.88 -3.84 8.60
N ASN A 154 3.03 -3.53 9.21
CA ASN A 154 4.33 -3.91 8.68
C ASN A 154 4.49 -5.44 8.59
N ALA A 155 3.96 -6.19 9.57
CA ALA A 155 3.97 -7.64 9.53
C ALA A 155 3.17 -8.19 8.33
N ILE A 156 1.98 -7.64 8.07
CA ILE A 156 1.16 -8.01 6.90
C ILE A 156 1.91 -7.69 5.61
N PHE A 157 2.48 -6.48 5.49
CA PHE A 157 3.26 -6.10 4.30
C PHE A 157 4.48 -7.00 4.09
N ASN A 158 5.19 -7.38 5.16
CA ASN A 158 6.31 -8.31 5.08
C ASN A 158 5.89 -9.69 4.57
N ILE A 159 4.75 -10.23 5.03
CA ILE A 159 4.23 -11.50 4.53
C ILE A 159 3.92 -11.40 3.03
N VAL A 160 3.21 -10.35 2.61
CA VAL A 160 2.91 -10.12 1.18
C VAL A 160 4.19 -10.00 0.37
N GLN A 161 5.19 -9.25 0.87
CA GLN A 161 6.48 -9.09 0.21
C GLN A 161 7.22 -10.42 0.06
N VAL A 162 7.25 -11.26 1.09
CA VAL A 162 7.89 -12.60 1.02
C VAL A 162 7.22 -13.47 -0.05
N VAL A 163 5.90 -13.46 -0.12
CA VAL A 163 5.16 -14.20 -1.16
C VAL A 163 5.50 -13.69 -2.55
N LEU A 164 5.49 -12.35 -2.75
CA LEU A 164 5.84 -11.75 -4.04
C LEU A 164 7.28 -12.05 -4.46
N VAL A 165 8.23 -11.98 -3.53
CA VAL A 165 9.63 -12.36 -3.78
C VAL A 165 9.74 -13.84 -4.13
N GLY A 166 8.99 -14.72 -3.46
CA GLY A 166 8.93 -16.14 -3.80
C GLY A 166 8.45 -16.39 -5.24
N ILE A 167 7.38 -15.70 -5.66
CA ILE A 167 6.88 -15.78 -7.05
C ILE A 167 7.92 -15.25 -8.03
N ALA A 168 8.60 -14.15 -7.70
CA ALA A 168 9.65 -13.59 -8.54
C ALA A 168 10.83 -14.56 -8.71
N LEU A 169 11.27 -15.22 -7.63
CA LEU A 169 12.33 -16.22 -7.69
C LEU A 169 11.98 -17.40 -8.59
N ILE A 170 10.75 -17.93 -8.47
CA ILE A 170 10.27 -19.00 -9.37
C ILE A 170 10.29 -18.51 -10.83
N SER A 171 9.82 -17.29 -11.09
CA SER A 171 9.81 -16.68 -12.42
C SER A 171 11.22 -16.53 -12.98
N PHE A 172 12.20 -16.19 -12.16
CA PHE A 172 13.61 -16.12 -12.55
C PHE A 172 14.15 -17.50 -12.94
N VAL A 173 13.84 -18.54 -12.17
CA VAL A 173 14.28 -19.91 -12.49
C VAL A 173 13.68 -20.35 -13.85
N VAL A 174 12.39 -20.13 -14.06
CA VAL A 174 11.73 -20.45 -15.33
C VAL A 174 12.34 -19.68 -16.50
N GLY A 175 12.58 -18.37 -16.31
CA GLY A 175 13.25 -17.53 -17.31
C GLY A 175 14.68 -17.99 -17.61
N ALA A 176 15.47 -18.36 -16.57
CA ALA A 176 16.81 -18.90 -16.75
C ALA A 176 16.81 -20.21 -17.57
N VAL A 177 15.88 -21.12 -17.28
CA VAL A 177 15.71 -22.35 -18.07
C VAL A 177 15.35 -22.05 -19.52
N GLY A 178 14.48 -21.04 -19.75
CA GLY A 178 14.15 -20.55 -21.07
C GLY A 178 15.36 -20.03 -21.86
N ILE A 179 16.19 -19.18 -21.23
CA ILE A 179 17.44 -18.69 -21.81
C ILE A 179 18.39 -19.84 -22.10
N MET A 180 18.60 -20.73 -21.13
CA MET A 180 19.46 -21.90 -21.30
C MET A 180 19.04 -22.77 -22.47
N ASN A 181 17.75 -23.04 -22.63
CA ASN A 181 17.23 -23.84 -23.73
C ASN A 181 17.42 -23.15 -25.09
N THR A 182 17.18 -21.84 -25.17
CA THR A 182 17.44 -21.05 -26.37
C THR A 182 18.91 -21.06 -26.74
N MET A 183 19.81 -20.93 -25.75
CA MET A 183 21.26 -20.96 -25.96
C MET A 183 21.75 -22.33 -26.44
N TYR A 184 21.18 -23.45 -25.90
CA TYR A 184 21.49 -24.79 -26.42
C TYR A 184 21.12 -24.95 -27.90
N THR A 185 19.93 -24.48 -28.26
CA THR A 185 19.50 -24.51 -29.68
C THR A 185 20.44 -23.66 -30.53
N SER A 186 20.82 -22.46 -30.09
CA SER A 186 21.76 -21.58 -30.81
C SER A 186 23.12 -22.23 -31.01
N VAL A 187 23.67 -22.94 -30.00
CA VAL A 187 24.93 -23.66 -30.10
C VAL A 187 24.85 -24.78 -31.14
N VAL A 188 23.76 -25.58 -31.14
CA VAL A 188 23.56 -26.65 -32.10
C VAL A 188 23.45 -26.12 -33.52
N GLU A 189 22.67 -25.06 -33.76
CA GLU A 189 22.49 -24.45 -35.06
C GLU A 189 23.80 -23.85 -35.62
N ARG A 190 24.69 -23.32 -34.73
CA ARG A 190 25.96 -22.66 -35.10
C ARG A 190 27.19 -23.58 -34.94
N THR A 191 27.00 -24.89 -34.74
CA THR A 191 28.13 -25.85 -34.54
C THR A 191 29.17 -25.75 -35.63
N ARG A 192 28.76 -25.60 -36.92
CA ARG A 192 29.69 -25.47 -38.06
C ARG A 192 30.52 -24.16 -37.98
N GLU A 193 29.92 -23.04 -37.55
CA GLU A 193 30.60 -21.76 -37.39
C GLU A 193 31.61 -21.83 -36.25
N ILE A 194 31.24 -22.46 -35.15
CA ILE A 194 32.12 -22.71 -34.00
C ILE A 194 33.32 -23.56 -34.43
N GLY A 195 33.09 -24.62 -35.20
CA GLY A 195 34.17 -25.45 -35.75
C GLY A 195 35.11 -24.68 -36.66
N ILE A 196 34.60 -23.81 -37.52
CA ILE A 196 35.45 -22.96 -38.39
C ILE A 196 36.27 -21.98 -37.54
N MET A 197 35.68 -21.33 -36.54
CA MET A 197 36.41 -20.42 -35.63
C MET A 197 37.55 -21.16 -34.91
N LYS A 198 37.33 -22.37 -34.46
CA LYS A 198 38.38 -23.20 -33.84
C LYS A 198 39.45 -23.62 -34.82
N ALA A 199 39.10 -23.96 -36.04
CA ALA A 199 40.06 -24.32 -37.09
C ALA A 199 40.99 -23.15 -37.45
N VAL A 200 40.53 -21.91 -37.34
CA VAL A 200 41.31 -20.67 -37.55
C VAL A 200 42.08 -20.27 -36.28
N GLY A 201 41.89 -20.97 -35.14
CA GLY A 201 42.67 -20.78 -33.90
C GLY A 201 41.97 -20.05 -32.78
N ALA A 202 40.63 -19.95 -32.81
CA ALA A 202 39.89 -19.38 -31.68
C ALA A 202 40.04 -20.26 -30.41
N SER A 203 40.33 -19.63 -29.28
CA SER A 203 40.45 -20.28 -27.99
C SER A 203 39.06 -20.60 -27.42
N ASN A 204 38.98 -21.64 -26.54
CA ASN A 204 37.75 -21.97 -25.83
C ASN A 204 37.20 -20.79 -25.04
N ALA A 205 38.08 -19.96 -24.44
CA ALA A 205 37.70 -18.78 -23.70
C ALA A 205 36.99 -17.73 -24.58
N GLN A 206 37.41 -17.55 -25.81
CA GLN A 206 36.79 -16.62 -26.76
C GLN A 206 35.37 -17.08 -27.13
N ILE A 207 35.20 -18.38 -27.35
CA ILE A 207 33.87 -18.97 -27.65
C ILE A 207 32.92 -18.81 -26.42
N VAL A 208 33.39 -19.15 -25.23
CA VAL A 208 32.63 -18.98 -24.00
C VAL A 208 32.23 -17.51 -23.78
N THR A 209 33.17 -16.59 -23.96
CA THR A 209 32.90 -15.15 -23.83
C THR A 209 31.84 -14.66 -24.80
N MET A 210 31.87 -15.12 -26.06
CA MET A 210 30.86 -14.78 -27.06
C MET A 210 29.45 -15.17 -26.60
N PHE A 211 29.26 -16.39 -26.10
CA PHE A 211 27.96 -16.85 -25.63
C PHE A 211 27.54 -16.17 -24.29
N PHE A 212 28.51 -15.79 -23.45
CA PHE A 212 28.23 -15.00 -22.25
C PHE A 212 27.68 -13.59 -22.59
N VAL A 213 28.28 -12.95 -23.56
CA VAL A 213 27.80 -11.65 -24.04
C VAL A 213 26.42 -11.79 -24.65
N GLU A 214 26.18 -12.83 -25.46
CA GLU A 214 24.88 -13.09 -26.10
C GLU A 214 23.79 -13.34 -25.05
N SER A 215 24.02 -14.24 -24.09
CA SER A 215 23.07 -14.49 -23.00
C SER A 215 22.87 -13.30 -22.07
N GLY A 216 23.93 -12.52 -21.82
CA GLY A 216 23.87 -11.26 -21.08
C GLY A 216 23.00 -10.21 -21.76
N ILE A 217 23.11 -10.07 -23.08
CA ILE A 217 22.25 -9.17 -23.87
C ILE A 217 20.79 -9.61 -23.79
N ILE A 218 20.52 -10.91 -23.90
CA ILE A 218 19.13 -11.44 -23.76
C ILE A 218 18.59 -11.09 -22.37
N GLY A 219 19.37 -11.32 -21.32
CA GLY A 219 19.02 -10.97 -19.94
C GLY A 219 18.77 -9.47 -19.75
N PHE A 220 19.64 -8.63 -20.32
CA PHE A 220 19.49 -7.17 -20.28
C PHE A 220 18.23 -6.70 -20.98
N MET A 221 17.99 -7.14 -22.22
CA MET A 221 16.80 -6.76 -22.98
C MET A 221 15.51 -7.25 -22.28
N GLY A 222 15.51 -8.49 -21.80
CA GLY A 222 14.40 -9.04 -21.03
C GLY A 222 14.14 -8.26 -19.73
N GLY A 223 15.22 -7.91 -19.02
CA GLY A 223 15.15 -7.09 -17.82
C GLY A 223 14.64 -5.67 -18.08
N ALA A 224 15.09 -5.02 -19.14
CA ALA A 224 14.63 -3.69 -19.53
C ALA A 224 13.15 -3.69 -19.93
N LEU A 225 12.73 -4.66 -20.74
CA LEU A 225 11.32 -4.84 -21.13
C LEU A 225 10.45 -5.18 -19.91
N GLY A 226 10.91 -6.08 -19.03
CA GLY A 226 10.19 -6.43 -17.81
C GLY A 226 10.02 -5.23 -16.87
N ALA A 227 11.06 -4.42 -16.69
CA ALA A 227 11.01 -3.21 -15.90
C ALA A 227 10.03 -2.18 -16.50
N ALA A 228 10.02 -2.00 -17.83
CA ALA A 228 9.09 -1.11 -18.51
C ALA A 228 7.63 -1.57 -18.36
N ILE A 229 7.37 -2.87 -18.55
CA ILE A 229 6.03 -3.46 -18.38
C ILE A 229 5.60 -3.35 -16.91
N GLY A 230 6.49 -3.66 -15.95
CA GLY A 230 6.19 -3.55 -14.52
C GLY A 230 5.84 -2.12 -14.12
N ALA A 231 6.58 -1.14 -14.61
CA ALA A 231 6.29 0.28 -14.38
C ALA A 231 4.95 0.70 -14.99
N ALA A 232 4.65 0.27 -16.21
CA ALA A 232 3.38 0.53 -16.88
C ALA A 232 2.20 -0.08 -16.11
N MET A 233 2.31 -1.34 -15.68
CA MET A 233 1.28 -2.03 -14.88
C MET A 233 1.07 -1.33 -13.54
N SER A 234 2.14 -0.95 -12.82
CA SER A 234 2.06 -0.20 -11.57
C SER A 234 1.33 1.13 -11.75
N LYS A 235 1.60 1.85 -12.85
CA LYS A 235 0.89 3.10 -13.17
C LYS A 235 -0.58 2.89 -13.50
N LEU A 236 -0.91 1.81 -14.20
CA LEU A 236 -2.30 1.43 -14.45
C LEU A 236 -3.07 1.14 -13.16
N VAL A 237 -2.45 0.43 -12.22
CA VAL A 237 -3.04 0.17 -10.89
C VAL A 237 -3.25 1.46 -10.11
N GLU A 238 -2.29 2.39 -10.11
CA GLU A 238 -2.44 3.71 -9.49
C GLU A 238 -3.65 4.48 -10.05
N ILE A 239 -3.78 4.52 -11.38
CA ILE A 239 -4.90 5.21 -12.05
C ILE A 239 -6.23 4.52 -11.75
N ALA A 240 -6.27 3.20 -11.80
CA ALA A 240 -7.48 2.43 -11.52
C ALA A 240 -7.93 2.59 -10.07
N ALA A 241 -6.98 2.50 -9.12
CA ALA A 241 -7.26 2.72 -7.71
C ALA A 241 -7.75 4.15 -7.45
N GLY A 242 -7.11 5.17 -8.02
CA GLY A 242 -7.55 6.56 -7.90
C GLY A 242 -8.98 6.78 -8.40
N LYS A 243 -9.35 6.14 -9.52
CA LYS A 243 -10.73 6.21 -10.03
C LYS A 243 -11.73 5.44 -9.17
N ALA A 244 -11.35 4.27 -8.66
CA ALA A 244 -12.25 3.43 -7.86
C ALA A 244 -12.55 4.02 -6.47
N PHE A 245 -11.55 4.65 -5.86
CA PHE A 245 -11.66 5.19 -4.49
C PHE A 245 -11.89 6.70 -4.44
N GLY A 246 -11.85 7.38 -5.59
CA GLY A 246 -12.07 8.83 -5.67
C GLY A 246 -10.91 9.68 -5.11
N SER A 247 -9.81 9.05 -4.74
CA SER A 247 -8.63 9.72 -4.18
C SER A 247 -7.34 8.95 -4.49
N PRO A 248 -6.18 9.61 -4.64
CA PRO A 248 -4.91 8.97 -4.95
C PRO A 248 -4.34 8.26 -3.71
N LEU A 249 -4.88 7.08 -3.38
CA LEU A 249 -4.45 6.25 -2.26
C LEU A 249 -3.06 5.65 -2.43
N ILE A 250 -2.71 5.32 -3.66
CA ILE A 250 -1.48 4.60 -3.99
C ILE A 250 -0.70 5.45 -4.98
N HIS A 251 0.50 5.82 -4.60
CA HIS A 251 1.47 6.46 -5.50
C HIS A 251 2.53 5.46 -5.90
N ALA A 252 2.62 5.18 -7.20
CA ALA A 252 3.68 4.36 -7.74
C ALA A 252 5.01 5.11 -7.64
N SER A 253 5.96 4.56 -6.89
CA SER A 253 7.31 5.10 -6.77
C SER A 253 8.28 4.25 -7.58
N TYR A 254 9.08 4.90 -8.40
CA TYR A 254 10.07 4.26 -9.29
C TYR A 254 11.48 4.71 -8.91
N PRO A 255 12.04 4.29 -7.77
CA PRO A 255 13.41 4.65 -7.42
C PRO A 255 14.37 4.10 -8.47
N PRO A 256 15.29 4.92 -9.00
CA PRO A 256 16.24 4.49 -10.05
C PRO A 256 17.04 3.24 -9.65
N ALA A 257 17.36 3.12 -8.36
CA ALA A 257 18.06 1.97 -7.81
C ALA A 257 17.27 0.65 -8.00
N LEU A 258 15.94 0.66 -7.88
CA LEU A 258 15.10 -0.51 -8.12
C LEU A 258 15.12 -0.92 -9.60
N ILE A 259 14.97 0.04 -10.51
CA ILE A 259 14.93 -0.21 -11.96
C ILE A 259 16.30 -0.73 -12.43
N ILE A 260 17.38 -0.05 -12.06
CA ILE A 260 18.73 -0.47 -12.43
C ILE A 260 19.06 -1.82 -11.81
N GLY A 261 18.73 -2.01 -10.54
CA GLY A 261 18.96 -3.27 -9.81
C GLY A 261 18.24 -4.45 -10.46
N SER A 262 16.99 -4.28 -10.89
CA SER A 262 16.22 -5.34 -11.54
C SER A 262 16.79 -5.71 -12.92
N ILE A 263 17.23 -4.73 -13.71
CA ILE A 263 17.88 -4.96 -15.01
C ILE A 263 19.22 -5.67 -14.82
N LEU A 264 20.04 -5.22 -13.86
CA LEU A 264 21.31 -5.86 -13.54
C LEU A 264 21.12 -7.31 -13.09
N LEU A 265 20.15 -7.56 -12.22
CA LEU A 265 19.84 -8.90 -11.74
C LEU A 265 19.41 -9.81 -12.92
N ALA A 266 18.53 -9.34 -13.79
CA ALA A 266 18.11 -10.09 -14.98
C ALA A 266 19.30 -10.39 -15.91
N THR A 267 20.21 -9.43 -16.08
CA THR A 267 21.44 -9.62 -16.87
C THR A 267 22.34 -10.69 -16.26
N ILE A 268 22.55 -10.65 -14.95
CA ILE A 268 23.34 -11.66 -14.22
C ILE A 268 22.72 -13.06 -14.37
N ILE A 269 21.40 -13.17 -14.22
CA ILE A 269 20.67 -14.44 -14.40
C ILE A 269 20.85 -14.94 -15.84
N GLY A 270 20.75 -14.06 -16.83
CA GLY A 270 20.98 -14.40 -18.23
C GLY A 270 22.40 -14.98 -18.47
N VAL A 271 23.42 -14.32 -17.92
CA VAL A 271 24.82 -14.81 -18.00
C VAL A 271 24.98 -16.19 -17.31
N ILE A 272 24.41 -16.36 -16.12
CA ILE A 272 24.45 -17.64 -15.38
C ILE A 272 23.74 -18.75 -16.18
N ALA A 273 22.59 -18.45 -16.75
CA ALA A 273 21.81 -19.40 -17.56
C ALA A 273 22.57 -19.81 -18.84
N GLY A 274 23.33 -18.90 -19.44
CA GLY A 274 24.15 -19.17 -20.62
C GLY A 274 25.45 -19.95 -20.31
N PHE A 275 25.81 -20.13 -19.03
CA PHE A 275 27.08 -20.75 -18.66
C PHE A 275 27.25 -22.19 -19.17
N LEU A 276 26.27 -23.06 -18.92
CA LEU A 276 26.32 -24.47 -19.33
C LEU A 276 26.37 -24.63 -20.86
N PRO A 277 25.49 -23.99 -21.65
CA PRO A 277 25.55 -24.04 -23.10
C PRO A 277 26.88 -23.51 -23.65
N ALA A 278 27.40 -22.43 -23.09
CA ALA A 278 28.69 -21.83 -23.51
C ALA A 278 29.86 -22.78 -23.30
N LEU A 279 29.92 -23.51 -22.18
CA LEU A 279 30.92 -24.53 -21.93
C LEU A 279 30.83 -25.67 -22.95
N GLN A 280 29.62 -26.14 -23.26
CA GLN A 280 29.45 -27.20 -24.28
C GLN A 280 29.90 -26.73 -25.67
N ALA A 281 29.56 -25.50 -26.06
CA ALA A 281 30.02 -24.91 -27.30
C ALA A 281 31.56 -24.87 -27.40
N SER A 282 32.23 -24.62 -26.27
CA SER A 282 33.68 -24.53 -26.24
C SER A 282 34.41 -25.88 -26.34
N HIS A 283 33.71 -26.99 -26.18
CA HIS A 283 34.27 -28.36 -26.28
C HIS A 283 33.95 -29.07 -27.59
N GLN A 284 33.17 -28.44 -28.46
CA GLN A 284 32.95 -28.91 -29.85
C GLN A 284 34.14 -28.52 -30.74
#